data_e9fd4cc90ab93859ccd9d7b94fa2a5f3
#
_entry.id   e9fd4cc90ab93859ccd9d7b94fa2a5f3
#
_cell.length_a   1.000
_cell.length_b   1.000
_cell.length_c   1.000
_cell.angle_alpha   90.00
_cell.angle_beta   90.00
_cell.angle_gamma   90.00
#
_symmetry.space_group_name_H-M   'P 1'
#
loop_
_entity.id
_entity.type
_entity.pdbx_description
1 polymer ?
#
loop_
_entity_poly.entity_id
_entity_poly.type
_entity_poly.pdbx_seq_one_letter_code
_entity_poly.pdbx_strand_id
1 'polypeptide(L)'
;MPRILGVDIPGKKKIEIALRYIYGIGPERALSIVKKAGIPLGTKADKLSDENIAKITSIMQTDYVLEGDLRRMVAQDIRRLVAIGSYRGTRHRRGLPVRGQRTKTNARTRKGKRKTVGAIRDKTERKVATGPGTGAPAAAATPAAAAPAAAAAPKAGAPKAAAPKAAAPAAPKK
;
A
#
# COMPACT_ATOMS: atom_id res chain seq x y z
N MET A 1 15.57 0.46 -21.24
CA MET A 1 14.29 0.88 -20.63
C MET A 1 14.59 1.95 -19.58
N PRO A 2 14.07 3.15 -19.72
CA PRO A 2 14.30 4.19 -18.72
C PRO A 2 13.60 3.84 -17.41
N ARG A 3 14.25 4.16 -16.27
CA ARG A 3 13.73 3.96 -14.94
C ARG A 3 13.42 5.32 -14.29
N ILE A 4 12.17 5.54 -13.89
CA ILE A 4 11.72 6.79 -13.28
C ILE A 4 11.05 6.47 -11.94
N LEU A 5 11.45 7.13 -10.85
CA LEU A 5 10.99 6.88 -9.48
C LEU A 5 11.04 5.40 -9.06
N GLY A 6 12.02 4.66 -9.55
CA GLY A 6 12.17 3.23 -9.25
C GLY A 6 11.26 2.31 -10.07
N VAL A 7 10.44 2.84 -10.99
CA VAL A 7 9.55 2.06 -11.86
C VAL A 7 10.15 1.99 -13.26
N ASP A 8 10.22 0.78 -13.82
CA ASP A 8 10.69 0.56 -15.19
C ASP A 8 9.57 0.91 -16.18
N ILE A 9 9.89 1.78 -17.13
CA ILE A 9 8.93 2.30 -18.08
C ILE A 9 9.18 1.68 -19.48
N PRO A 10 8.11 1.28 -20.19
CA PRO A 10 8.25 0.69 -21.51
C PRO A 10 8.80 1.71 -22.52
N GLY A 11 10.02 1.50 -22.97
CA GLY A 11 10.75 2.43 -23.84
C GLY A 11 10.16 2.60 -25.24
N LYS A 12 9.56 1.54 -25.79
CA LYS A 12 8.95 1.55 -27.15
C LYS A 12 7.70 2.44 -27.25
N LYS A 13 7.08 2.80 -26.12
CA LYS A 13 5.88 3.63 -26.06
C LYS A 13 6.22 5.11 -26.07
N LYS A 14 5.25 5.94 -26.50
CA LYS A 14 5.33 7.39 -26.35
C LYS A 14 5.37 7.74 -24.87
N ILE A 15 6.14 8.78 -24.49
CA ILE A 15 6.35 9.16 -23.10
C ILE A 15 5.05 9.44 -22.34
N GLU A 16 4.07 10.08 -22.98
CA GLU A 16 2.75 10.35 -22.42
C GLU A 16 1.97 9.09 -22.03
N ILE A 17 2.21 7.98 -22.75
CA ILE A 17 1.60 6.68 -22.46
C ILE A 17 2.47 5.91 -21.47
N ALA A 18 3.79 6.02 -21.60
CA ALA A 18 4.75 5.34 -20.76
C ALA A 18 4.68 5.81 -19.29
N LEU A 19 4.50 7.11 -19.03
CA LEU A 19 4.31 7.65 -17.67
C LEU A 19 3.09 7.11 -16.94
N ARG A 20 2.07 6.65 -17.66
CA ARG A 20 0.85 6.07 -17.07
C ARG A 20 1.07 4.72 -16.38
N TYR A 21 2.25 4.10 -16.54
CA TYR A 21 2.62 2.90 -15.79
C TYR A 21 2.98 3.20 -14.34
N ILE A 22 3.25 4.46 -14.01
CA ILE A 22 3.52 4.91 -12.64
C ILE A 22 2.19 5.07 -11.91
N TYR A 23 2.05 4.46 -10.75
CA TYR A 23 0.84 4.55 -9.94
C TYR A 23 0.58 5.98 -9.47
N GLY A 24 -0.59 6.52 -9.80
CA GLY A 24 -0.99 7.90 -9.52
C GLY A 24 -0.91 8.83 -10.72
N ILE A 25 -0.37 8.38 -11.86
CA ILE A 25 -0.33 9.16 -13.10
C ILE A 25 -1.39 8.66 -14.08
N GLY A 26 -2.37 9.51 -14.36
CA GLY A 26 -3.38 9.29 -15.38
C GLY A 26 -3.00 10.00 -16.70
N PRO A 27 -3.86 9.93 -17.73
CA PRO A 27 -3.59 10.54 -19.03
C PRO A 27 -3.36 12.05 -18.93
N GLU A 28 -4.19 12.77 -18.18
CA GLU A 28 -4.08 14.24 -18.03
C GLU A 28 -2.81 14.65 -17.29
N ARG A 29 -2.49 13.98 -16.19
CA ARG A 29 -1.26 14.24 -15.43
C ARG A 29 -0.02 13.96 -16.28
N ALA A 30 -0.02 12.87 -17.05
CA ALA A 30 1.07 12.54 -17.96
C ALA A 30 1.29 13.65 -18.99
N LEU A 31 0.23 14.14 -19.64
CA LEU A 31 0.30 15.27 -20.59
C LEU A 31 0.80 16.56 -19.92
N SER A 32 0.31 16.87 -18.73
CA SER A 32 0.75 18.05 -17.97
C SER A 32 2.23 18.00 -17.61
N ILE A 33 2.73 16.85 -17.18
CA ILE A 33 4.16 16.62 -16.88
C ILE A 33 5.01 16.81 -18.12
N VAL A 34 4.63 16.19 -19.26
CA VAL A 34 5.39 16.29 -20.51
C VAL A 34 5.43 17.74 -21.02
N LYS A 35 4.30 18.46 -20.94
CA LYS A 35 4.23 19.90 -21.29
C LYS A 35 5.12 20.74 -20.38
N LYS A 36 5.09 20.55 -19.06
CA LYS A 36 5.92 21.26 -18.09
C LYS A 36 7.43 20.98 -18.29
N ALA A 37 7.77 19.75 -18.67
CA ALA A 37 9.15 19.37 -18.98
C ALA A 37 9.65 19.91 -20.33
N GLY A 38 8.77 20.50 -21.16
CA GLY A 38 9.14 21.03 -22.48
C GLY A 38 9.49 19.96 -23.50
N ILE A 39 8.97 18.73 -23.36
CA ILE A 39 9.29 17.63 -24.24
C ILE A 39 8.24 17.56 -25.37
N PRO A 40 8.64 17.39 -26.63
CA PRO A 40 7.71 17.28 -27.73
C PRO A 40 6.81 16.04 -27.58
N LEU A 41 5.50 16.24 -27.79
CA LEU A 41 4.50 15.17 -27.74
C LEU A 41 4.84 14.10 -28.78
N GLY A 42 4.64 12.84 -28.41
CA GLY A 42 4.91 11.71 -29.29
C GLY A 42 6.34 11.15 -29.25
N THR A 43 7.25 11.77 -28.47
CA THR A 43 8.59 11.23 -28.26
C THR A 43 8.54 9.86 -27.60
N LYS A 44 9.32 8.88 -28.07
CA LYS A 44 9.44 7.57 -27.44
C LYS A 44 10.26 7.67 -26.16
N ALA A 45 9.91 6.87 -25.16
CA ALA A 45 10.60 6.88 -23.87
C ALA A 45 12.08 6.47 -23.96
N ASP A 46 12.47 5.61 -24.92
CA ASP A 46 13.89 5.24 -25.16
C ASP A 46 14.73 6.39 -25.75
N LYS A 47 14.10 7.42 -26.35
CA LYS A 47 14.81 8.55 -26.95
C LYS A 47 14.96 9.74 -26.00
N LEU A 48 14.61 9.58 -24.73
CA LEU A 48 14.78 10.63 -23.72
C LEU A 48 16.24 10.76 -23.33
N SER A 49 16.71 12.00 -23.22
CA SER A 49 18.01 12.30 -22.58
C SER A 49 17.87 12.20 -21.06
N ASP A 50 18.99 11.97 -20.38
CA ASP A 50 19.04 11.90 -18.92
C ASP A 50 18.59 13.22 -18.27
N GLU A 51 18.87 14.36 -18.92
CA GLU A 51 18.38 15.68 -18.48
C GLU A 51 16.85 15.76 -18.48
N ASN A 52 16.19 15.21 -19.51
CA ASN A 52 14.73 15.19 -19.59
C ASN A 52 14.13 14.27 -18.53
N ILE A 53 14.80 13.15 -18.26
CA ILE A 53 14.40 12.22 -17.17
C ILE A 53 14.51 12.92 -15.82
N ALA A 54 15.59 13.66 -15.58
CA ALA A 54 15.77 14.44 -14.36
C ALA A 54 14.70 15.51 -14.18
N LYS A 55 14.37 16.27 -15.25
CA LYS A 55 13.29 17.27 -15.23
C LYS A 55 11.93 16.65 -14.92
N ILE A 56 11.59 15.54 -15.58
CA ILE A 56 10.35 14.80 -15.31
C ILE A 56 10.29 14.36 -13.86
N THR A 57 11.37 13.78 -13.35
CA THR A 57 11.45 13.27 -11.97
C THR A 57 11.26 14.40 -10.96
N SER A 58 11.92 15.54 -11.16
CA SER A 58 11.78 16.73 -10.31
C SER A 58 10.34 17.25 -10.27
N ILE A 59 9.70 17.43 -11.44
CA ILE A 59 8.30 17.86 -11.52
C ILE A 59 7.37 16.88 -10.81
N MET A 60 7.61 15.59 -10.99
CA MET A 60 6.78 14.54 -10.40
C MET A 60 6.89 14.52 -8.87
N GLN A 61 8.09 14.71 -8.32
CA GLN A 61 8.32 14.75 -6.87
C GLN A 61 7.76 16.02 -6.22
N THR A 62 7.79 17.15 -6.92
CA THR A 62 7.31 18.43 -6.38
C THR A 62 5.80 18.55 -6.42
N ASP A 63 5.19 18.16 -7.54
CA ASP A 63 3.77 18.46 -7.80
C ASP A 63 2.82 17.32 -7.42
N TYR A 64 3.32 16.08 -7.29
CA TYR A 64 2.44 14.91 -7.17
C TYR A 64 2.88 13.94 -6.08
N VAL A 65 1.90 13.41 -5.36
CA VAL A 65 2.09 12.25 -4.49
C VAL A 65 1.89 10.98 -5.33
N LEU A 66 2.94 10.16 -5.44
CA LEU A 66 2.98 9.02 -6.36
C LEU A 66 3.41 7.74 -5.64
N GLU A 67 3.20 6.61 -6.32
CA GLU A 67 3.67 5.26 -5.95
C GLU A 67 3.50 4.92 -4.46
N GLY A 68 4.59 4.79 -3.73
CA GLY A 68 4.59 4.33 -2.34
C GLY A 68 3.85 5.25 -1.39
N ASP A 69 4.00 6.56 -1.55
CA ASP A 69 3.37 7.58 -0.71
C ASP A 69 1.86 7.60 -0.92
N LEU A 70 1.43 7.53 -2.18
CA LEU A 70 0.01 7.45 -2.51
C LEU A 70 -0.62 6.16 -1.98
N ARG A 71 0.08 5.02 -2.08
CA ARG A 71 -0.41 3.75 -1.53
C ARG A 71 -0.53 3.81 0.00
N ARG A 72 0.44 4.43 0.67
CA ARG A 72 0.40 4.64 2.13
C ARG A 72 -0.78 5.51 2.54
N MET A 73 -1.00 6.61 1.82
CA MET A 73 -2.12 7.53 2.07
C MET A 73 -3.47 6.82 1.92
N VAL A 74 -3.68 6.10 0.81
CA VAL A 74 -4.91 5.33 0.58
C VAL A 74 -5.11 4.26 1.67
N ALA A 75 -4.04 3.58 2.08
CA ALA A 75 -4.12 2.58 3.15
C ALA A 75 -4.48 3.21 4.50
N GLN A 76 -3.94 4.39 4.81
CA GLN A 76 -4.28 5.15 6.03
C GLN A 76 -5.75 5.59 6.02
N ASP A 77 -6.25 6.08 4.90
CA ASP A 77 -7.66 6.47 4.76
C ASP A 77 -8.61 5.29 4.99
N ILE A 78 -8.29 4.12 4.44
CA ILE A 78 -9.06 2.90 4.67
C ILE A 78 -9.00 2.49 6.15
N ARG A 79 -7.82 2.53 6.78
CA ARG A 79 -7.66 2.22 8.21
C ARG A 79 -8.48 3.18 9.07
N ARG A 80 -8.46 4.47 8.75
CA ARG A 80 -9.28 5.48 9.44
C ARG A 80 -10.76 5.18 9.35
N LEU A 81 -11.28 4.86 8.15
CA LEU A 81 -12.68 4.47 7.96
C LEU A 81 -13.07 3.23 8.76
N VAL A 82 -12.16 2.27 8.87
CA VAL A 82 -12.36 1.04 9.66
C VAL A 82 -12.36 1.34 11.15
N ALA A 83 -11.45 2.20 11.63
CA ALA A 83 -11.37 2.59 13.04
C ALA A 83 -12.60 3.35 13.51
N ILE A 84 -13.15 4.26 12.68
CA ILE A 84 -14.39 5.00 12.97
C ILE A 84 -15.62 4.08 12.98
N GLY A 85 -15.51 2.83 12.46
CA GLY A 85 -16.66 1.91 12.37
C GLY A 85 -17.69 2.28 11.30
N SER A 86 -17.34 3.11 10.34
CA SER A 86 -18.24 3.54 9.26
C SER A 86 -18.74 2.37 8.41
N TYR A 87 -19.89 2.54 7.75
CA TYR A 87 -20.41 1.52 6.82
C TYR A 87 -19.34 1.16 5.75
N ARG A 88 -18.68 2.14 5.16
CA ARG A 88 -17.60 1.92 4.19
C ARG A 88 -16.44 1.13 4.78
N GLY A 89 -16.03 1.46 6.02
CA GLY A 89 -14.97 0.75 6.72
C GLY A 89 -15.33 -0.72 7.01
N THR A 90 -16.55 -0.97 7.44
CA THR A 90 -17.06 -2.33 7.66
C THR A 90 -17.08 -3.14 6.35
N ARG A 91 -17.46 -2.50 5.23
CA ARG A 91 -17.40 -3.16 3.90
C ARG A 91 -15.97 -3.45 3.47
N HIS A 92 -15.02 -2.52 3.69
CA HIS A 92 -13.60 -2.78 3.43
C HIS A 92 -13.07 -3.94 4.26
N ARG A 93 -13.36 -3.99 5.56
CA ARG A 93 -12.93 -5.08 6.47
C ARG A 93 -13.46 -6.45 6.02
N ARG A 94 -14.71 -6.50 5.52
CA ARG A 94 -15.33 -7.73 5.03
C ARG A 94 -14.97 -8.10 3.59
N GLY A 95 -14.15 -7.31 2.89
CA GLY A 95 -13.81 -7.53 1.49
C GLY A 95 -15.01 -7.42 0.53
N LEU A 96 -16.04 -6.67 0.91
CA LEU A 96 -17.28 -6.53 0.13
C LEU A 96 -17.30 -5.22 -0.65
N PRO A 97 -18.11 -5.10 -1.73
CA PRO A 97 -18.30 -3.86 -2.46
C PRO A 97 -18.76 -2.72 -1.55
N VAL A 98 -18.17 -1.54 -1.70
CA VAL A 98 -18.37 -0.39 -0.82
C VAL A 98 -19.43 0.58 -1.36
N ARG A 99 -19.70 0.53 -2.69
CA ARG A 99 -20.56 1.48 -3.40
C ARG A 99 -22.03 1.01 -3.57
N GLY A 100 -22.56 0.22 -2.63
CA GLY A 100 -23.98 -0.20 -2.63
C GLY A 100 -24.36 -1.27 -3.66
N GLN A 101 -23.38 -1.91 -4.32
CA GLN A 101 -23.69 -2.97 -5.29
C GLN A 101 -24.36 -4.18 -4.59
N ARG A 102 -25.30 -4.81 -5.31
CA ARG A 102 -25.97 -6.04 -4.84
C ARG A 102 -24.96 -7.18 -4.70
N THR A 103 -25.01 -7.88 -3.56
CA THR A 103 -24.04 -8.93 -3.23
C THR A 103 -24.65 -10.35 -3.25
N LYS A 104 -25.95 -10.52 -3.46
CA LYS A 104 -26.59 -11.86 -3.44
C LYS A 104 -26.00 -12.78 -4.52
N THR A 105 -26.02 -12.37 -5.76
CA THR A 105 -25.56 -13.19 -6.90
C THR A 105 -24.21 -12.75 -7.45
N ASN A 106 -23.97 -11.45 -7.49
CA ASN A 106 -22.82 -10.80 -8.14
C ASN A 106 -21.72 -10.41 -7.14
N ALA A 107 -20.88 -9.44 -7.49
CA ALA A 107 -19.70 -9.00 -6.73
C ALA A 107 -18.60 -10.07 -6.65
N ARG A 108 -18.46 -10.88 -7.69
CA ARG A 108 -17.52 -12.00 -7.73
C ARG A 108 -16.06 -11.56 -7.73
N THR A 109 -15.74 -10.40 -8.29
CA THR A 109 -14.39 -9.82 -8.23
C THR A 109 -13.89 -9.69 -6.79
N ARG A 110 -14.76 -9.31 -5.86
CA ARG A 110 -14.43 -9.19 -4.43
C ARG A 110 -14.58 -10.51 -3.67
N LYS A 111 -15.58 -11.33 -3.99
CA LYS A 111 -15.90 -12.59 -3.30
C LYS A 111 -15.09 -13.78 -3.82
N GLY A 112 -14.48 -13.68 -4.97
CA GLY A 112 -13.83 -14.79 -5.65
C GLY A 112 -14.79 -15.70 -6.43
N LYS A 113 -14.26 -16.77 -7.02
CA LYS A 113 -15.03 -17.75 -7.79
C LYS A 113 -16.09 -18.45 -6.91
N ARG A 114 -17.17 -18.91 -7.53
CA ARG A 114 -18.17 -19.73 -6.81
C ARG A 114 -17.53 -21.06 -6.41
N LYS A 115 -17.63 -21.41 -5.14
CA LYS A 115 -17.22 -22.72 -4.62
C LYS A 115 -18.49 -23.48 -4.20
N THR A 116 -18.68 -24.68 -4.75
CA THR A 116 -19.78 -25.58 -4.40
C THR A 116 -19.32 -26.50 -3.28
N VAL A 117 -19.95 -26.40 -2.13
CA VAL A 117 -19.55 -27.16 -0.91
C VAL A 117 -19.65 -28.67 -1.13
N GLY A 118 -20.59 -29.14 -1.96
CA GLY A 118 -20.76 -30.54 -2.28
C GLY A 118 -19.68 -31.18 -3.17
N ALA A 119 -18.84 -30.33 -3.84
CA ALA A 119 -17.74 -30.82 -4.71
C ALA A 119 -16.45 -31.12 -3.96
N ILE A 120 -16.37 -30.84 -2.65
CA ILE A 120 -15.17 -31.07 -1.84
C ILE A 120 -15.25 -32.45 -1.23
N ARG A 121 -14.39 -33.36 -1.70
CA ARG A 121 -14.32 -34.75 -1.26
C ARG A 121 -13.75 -34.88 0.15
N ASP A 122 -12.73 -34.09 0.47
CA ASP A 122 -12.03 -34.19 1.74
C ASP A 122 -12.68 -33.35 2.85
N LYS A 123 -12.87 -33.98 4.00
CA LYS A 123 -13.50 -33.37 5.19
C LYS A 123 -12.69 -32.17 5.74
N THR A 124 -11.38 -32.22 5.58
CA THR A 124 -10.44 -31.15 5.94
C THR A 124 -10.58 -29.93 5.04
N GLU A 125 -10.64 -30.12 3.72
CA GLU A 125 -10.87 -29.04 2.76
C GLU A 125 -12.25 -28.40 2.93
N ARG A 126 -13.28 -29.20 3.26
CA ARG A 126 -14.62 -28.68 3.56
C ARG A 126 -14.62 -27.73 4.75
N LYS A 127 -13.85 -28.03 5.80
CA LYS A 127 -13.74 -27.18 7.00
C LYS A 127 -13.01 -25.84 6.69
N VAL A 128 -11.98 -25.86 5.85
CA VAL A 128 -11.26 -24.65 5.40
C VAL A 128 -12.13 -23.80 4.47
N ALA A 129 -12.94 -24.43 3.60
CA ALA A 129 -13.82 -23.71 2.68
C ALA A 129 -15.05 -23.07 3.37
N THR A 130 -15.45 -23.58 4.55
CA THR A 130 -16.61 -23.10 5.33
C THR A 130 -16.21 -22.10 6.43
N GLY A 131 -14.92 -21.91 6.68
CA GLY A 131 -14.39 -20.92 7.63
C GLY A 131 -14.79 -19.48 7.26
N PRO A 132 -14.97 -18.58 8.24
CA PRO A 132 -15.43 -17.22 8.01
C PRO A 132 -14.45 -16.49 7.10
N GLY A 133 -14.88 -16.29 5.86
CA GLY A 133 -14.39 -15.40 4.81
C GLY A 133 -12.97 -14.82 4.91
N THR A 134 -11.93 -15.63 4.77
CA THR A 134 -10.60 -15.13 4.46
C THR A 134 -10.44 -15.00 2.95
N GLY A 135 -11.06 -13.97 2.39
CA GLY A 135 -10.76 -13.48 1.04
C GLY A 135 -9.64 -12.44 1.09
N ALA A 136 -8.52 -12.73 1.77
CA ALA A 136 -7.32 -11.95 1.61
C ALA A 136 -6.54 -12.49 0.40
N PRO A 137 -6.03 -11.65 -0.50
CA PRO A 137 -5.08 -12.11 -1.51
C PRO A 137 -3.84 -12.65 -0.77
N ALA A 138 -3.40 -13.85 -1.13
CA ALA A 138 -2.18 -14.44 -0.64
C ALA A 138 -1.01 -13.47 -0.91
N ALA A 139 -0.55 -12.82 0.14
CA ALA A 139 0.75 -12.20 0.15
C ALA A 139 1.78 -13.33 0.09
N ALA A 140 2.71 -13.20 -0.85
CA ALA A 140 3.79 -14.12 -1.11
C ALA A 140 4.47 -14.53 0.21
N ALA A 141 4.53 -15.84 0.43
CA ALA A 141 5.28 -16.45 1.52
C ALA A 141 6.77 -16.14 1.35
N THR A 142 7.31 -15.36 2.27
CA THR A 142 8.75 -15.29 2.52
C THR A 142 9.16 -16.60 3.23
N PRO A 143 10.24 -17.27 2.80
CA PRO A 143 10.69 -18.47 3.48
C PRO A 143 11.25 -18.11 4.86
N ALA A 144 10.74 -18.81 5.88
CA ALA A 144 11.20 -18.71 7.25
C ALA A 144 12.65 -19.17 7.34
N ALA A 145 13.54 -18.26 7.72
CA ALA A 145 14.87 -18.61 8.17
C ALA A 145 14.80 -19.26 9.55
N ALA A 146 15.48 -20.41 9.67
CA ALA A 146 15.57 -21.24 10.83
C ALA A 146 16.04 -20.48 12.08
N ALA A 147 15.37 -20.72 13.20
CA ALA A 147 15.82 -20.33 14.53
C ALA A 147 16.88 -21.34 15.03
N PRO A 148 17.96 -20.88 15.69
CA PRO A 148 18.74 -21.75 16.54
C PRO A 148 18.24 -21.69 17.99
N ALA A 149 18.31 -22.86 18.62
CA ALA A 149 17.82 -23.20 19.94
C ALA A 149 18.50 -22.47 21.09
N ALA A 150 17.71 -22.33 22.14
CA ALA A 150 17.95 -22.20 23.56
C ALA A 150 19.38 -22.12 24.11
N ALA A 151 19.63 -21.12 24.96
CA ALA A 151 20.50 -21.23 26.13
C ALA A 151 19.96 -20.36 27.27
N ALA A 152 19.77 -21.06 28.36
CA ALA A 152 19.56 -20.74 29.77
C ALA A 152 19.65 -19.30 30.29
N ALA A 153 18.70 -18.99 31.19
CA ALA A 153 18.73 -17.89 32.13
C ALA A 153 19.79 -18.08 33.25
N PRO A 154 20.24 -17.00 33.86
CA PRO A 154 20.26 -17.01 35.33
C PRO A 154 19.50 -15.81 35.94
N LYS A 155 18.84 -16.13 37.06
CA LYS A 155 18.27 -15.21 38.04
C LYS A 155 19.38 -14.38 38.70
N ALA A 156 19.12 -13.13 38.98
CA ALA A 156 19.22 -12.53 40.32
C ALA A 156 19.37 -11.00 40.24
N GLY A 157 18.74 -10.31 41.16
CA GLY A 157 19.23 -9.07 41.76
C GLY A 157 18.45 -7.81 41.40
N ALA A 158 17.40 -7.53 42.16
CA ALA A 158 16.96 -6.16 42.39
C ALA A 158 17.95 -5.41 43.28
N PRO A 159 18.16 -4.12 43.08
CA PRO A 159 18.12 -3.22 44.20
C PRO A 159 17.18 -2.03 44.01
N LYS A 160 16.50 -1.77 45.09
CA LYS A 160 15.68 -0.66 45.52
C LYS A 160 16.58 0.55 45.79
N ALA A 161 16.17 1.74 45.33
CA ALA A 161 16.39 3.06 45.94
C ALA A 161 16.24 4.12 44.87
N ALA A 162 15.46 5.02 45.05
CA ALA A 162 15.27 6.26 45.76
C ALA A 162 14.89 7.36 44.78
N ALA A 163 13.72 7.93 45.00
CA ALA A 163 13.27 9.17 44.36
C ALA A 163 14.07 10.36 44.94
N PRO A 164 14.34 11.38 44.15
CA PRO A 164 14.52 12.71 44.70
C PRO A 164 13.31 13.61 44.39
N LYS A 165 12.98 14.31 45.44
CA LYS A 165 11.97 15.27 45.79
C LYS A 165 12.02 16.52 44.89
N ALA A 166 10.86 17.06 44.68
CA ALA A 166 10.54 18.29 43.98
C ALA A 166 11.39 19.51 44.39
N ALA A 167 11.60 20.38 43.38
CA ALA A 167 11.77 21.79 43.65
C ALA A 167 11.02 22.58 42.54
N ALA A 168 9.99 23.28 42.94
CA ALA A 168 9.31 24.31 42.16
C ALA A 168 10.17 25.59 42.12
N PRO A 169 10.22 26.33 41.02
CA PRO A 169 10.63 27.71 41.06
C PRO A 169 9.44 28.67 41.00
N ALA A 170 9.58 29.68 41.85
CA ALA A 170 8.68 30.79 42.10
C ALA A 170 8.44 31.68 40.85
N ALA A 171 7.25 32.28 40.81
CA ALA A 171 6.87 33.36 39.93
C ALA A 171 7.58 34.67 40.24
N PRO A 172 7.93 35.52 39.27
CA PRO A 172 8.22 36.91 39.53
C PRO A 172 6.97 37.78 39.32
N LYS A 173 6.73 38.56 40.34
CA LYS A 173 5.88 39.75 40.29
C LYS A 173 6.56 40.82 39.44
N LYS A 174 5.91 41.38 38.50
CA LYS A 174 5.59 42.82 38.27
C LYS A 174 4.72 42.91 37.02
#